data_27c5b11d2163e4c8f00a2f53195cf20f
#
_entry.id   27c5b11d2163e4c8f00a2f53195cf20f
#
_cell.length_a   1.000
_cell.length_b   1.000
_cell.length_c   1.000
_cell.angle_alpha   90.00
_cell.angle_beta   90.00
_cell.angle_gamma   90.00
#
_symmetry.space_group_name_H-M   'P 1'
#
loop_
_entity.id
_entity.type
_entity.pdbx_description
1 polymer ?
#
loop_
_entity_poly.entity_id
_entity_poly.type
_entity_poly.pdbx_seq_one_letter_code
_entity_poly.pdbx_strand_id
1 'polypeptide(L)'
;FSDSLVKDYRLGVSLDSWDALFKEVGGKFDEDILKKSGLFSESKKGLVDRFRNRLMFPFFNLSGKIVGFSGRTLSEDDDVKYLNSPETFLFQKSKIFYGGYQTLPTVRKQNFAILVEGQTDYLRLIENGFPNAIATSGTAFSNKHAIVLKKHTNRAILAYDSDDAGVNAAIRASYALLQEGVETRILFLGNNYDPDDFFQEEKDSKAIFKERIKNALHPI
;
A
#
# COMPACT_ATOMS: atom_id res chain seq x y z
N PHE A 1 10.05 11.51 -4.64
CA PHE A 1 9.47 10.78 -5.79
C PHE A 1 9.46 11.69 -7.01
N SER A 2 9.60 11.11 -8.21
CA SER A 2 9.55 11.84 -9.47
C SER A 2 8.15 12.39 -9.79
N ASP A 3 8.07 13.49 -10.55
CA ASP A 3 6.79 14.09 -10.96
C ASP A 3 5.93 13.13 -11.78
N SER A 4 6.55 12.27 -12.60
CA SER A 4 5.84 11.24 -13.36
C SER A 4 5.14 10.25 -12.43
N LEU A 5 5.82 9.79 -11.37
CA LEU A 5 5.26 8.86 -10.40
C LEU A 5 4.10 9.52 -9.61
N VAL A 6 4.29 10.76 -9.17
CA VAL A 6 3.22 11.54 -8.49
C VAL A 6 1.97 11.60 -9.36
N LYS A 7 2.13 11.88 -10.66
CA LYS A 7 1.03 11.96 -11.63
C LYS A 7 0.39 10.61 -11.92
N ASP A 8 1.19 9.57 -12.16
CA ASP A 8 0.71 8.24 -12.54
C ASP A 8 -0.08 7.57 -11.40
N TYR A 9 0.35 7.81 -10.16
CA TYR A 9 -0.31 7.32 -8.95
C TYR A 9 -1.35 8.29 -8.37
N ARG A 10 -1.51 9.47 -8.99
CA ARG A 10 -2.45 10.53 -8.57
C ARG A 10 -2.26 10.90 -7.11
N LEU A 11 -1.00 10.99 -6.67
CA LEU A 11 -0.70 11.44 -5.32
C LEU A 11 -1.15 12.89 -5.16
N GLY A 12 -1.63 13.25 -3.99
CA GLY A 12 -2.13 14.58 -3.71
C GLY A 12 -1.98 14.94 -2.24
N VAL A 13 -2.52 16.08 -1.85
CA VAL A 13 -2.51 16.57 -0.46
C VAL A 13 -3.93 16.94 -0.06
N SER A 14 -4.35 16.51 1.13
CA SER A 14 -5.57 17.03 1.75
C SER A 14 -5.25 18.32 2.51
N LEU A 15 -6.14 19.29 2.41
CA LEU A 15 -5.98 20.59 3.08
C LEU A 15 -6.04 20.42 4.61
N ASP A 16 -5.39 21.31 5.33
CA ASP A 16 -5.53 21.42 6.78
C ASP A 16 -6.84 22.18 7.11
N SER A 17 -7.95 21.50 6.91
CA SER A 17 -9.28 22.04 7.12
C SER A 17 -10.26 20.95 7.51
N TRP A 18 -11.23 21.29 8.36
CA TRP A 18 -12.26 20.37 8.82
C TRP A 18 -13.39 20.13 7.81
N ASP A 19 -13.53 20.99 6.82
CA ASP A 19 -14.70 21.03 5.94
C ASP A 19 -14.42 21.49 4.51
N ALA A 20 -13.15 21.56 4.09
CA ALA A 20 -12.80 22.05 2.76
C ALA A 20 -13.39 21.17 1.66
N LEU A 21 -13.24 19.84 1.76
CA LEU A 21 -13.83 18.90 0.82
C LEU A 21 -15.35 18.90 0.93
N PHE A 22 -15.89 18.94 2.16
CA PHE A 22 -17.34 18.97 2.37
C PHE A 22 -17.99 20.20 1.73
N LYS A 23 -17.37 21.38 1.85
CA LYS A 23 -17.86 22.61 1.17
C LYS A 23 -17.87 22.48 -0.35
N GLU A 24 -16.88 21.78 -0.90
CA GLU A 24 -16.79 21.59 -2.36
C GLU A 24 -17.84 20.61 -2.90
N VAL A 25 -18.17 19.54 -2.16
CA VAL A 25 -19.02 18.45 -2.69
C VAL A 25 -20.36 18.28 -1.96
N GLY A 26 -20.56 18.87 -0.79
CA GLY A 26 -21.72 18.61 0.08
C GLY A 26 -23.08 18.91 -0.55
N GLY A 27 -23.14 19.92 -1.45
CA GLY A 27 -24.36 20.24 -2.20
C GLY A 27 -24.52 19.48 -3.53
N LYS A 28 -23.55 18.63 -3.90
CA LYS A 28 -23.52 17.92 -5.19
C LYS A 28 -23.98 16.46 -5.08
N PHE A 29 -24.01 15.92 -3.86
CA PHE A 29 -24.36 14.52 -3.60
C PHE A 29 -25.25 14.39 -2.38
N ASP A 30 -26.08 13.35 -2.35
CA ASP A 30 -26.89 13.02 -1.18
C ASP A 30 -26.03 12.73 0.05
N GLU A 31 -26.48 13.15 1.22
CA GLU A 31 -25.74 12.99 2.50
C GLU A 31 -25.41 11.53 2.79
N ASP A 32 -26.31 10.61 2.46
CA ASP A 32 -26.10 9.17 2.59
C ASP A 32 -24.93 8.66 1.73
N ILE A 33 -24.74 9.22 0.54
CA ILE A 33 -23.60 8.90 -0.34
C ILE A 33 -22.31 9.43 0.28
N LEU A 34 -22.33 10.66 0.79
CA LEU A 34 -21.19 11.26 1.45
C LEU A 34 -20.76 10.45 2.70
N LYS A 35 -21.70 10.05 3.55
CA LYS A 35 -21.44 9.19 4.72
C LYS A 35 -20.79 7.86 4.33
N LYS A 36 -21.27 7.22 3.27
CA LYS A 36 -20.80 5.92 2.80
C LYS A 36 -19.53 5.99 1.96
N SER A 37 -19.10 7.18 1.54
CA SER A 37 -17.91 7.37 0.69
C SER A 37 -16.58 7.02 1.38
N GLY A 38 -16.54 7.09 2.72
CA GLY A 38 -15.33 6.96 3.51
C GLY A 38 -14.40 8.18 3.47
N LEU A 39 -14.86 9.30 2.89
CA LEU A 39 -14.14 10.58 2.81
C LEU A 39 -14.48 11.51 3.98
N PHE A 40 -15.57 11.24 4.68
CA PHE A 40 -16.06 12.04 5.78
C PHE A 40 -16.19 11.22 7.06
N SER A 41 -16.18 11.94 8.18
CA SER A 41 -16.47 11.42 9.52
C SER A 41 -17.64 12.18 10.12
N GLU A 42 -18.48 11.51 10.90
CA GLU A 42 -19.58 12.16 11.61
C GLU A 42 -19.06 12.90 12.84
N SER A 43 -19.54 14.10 13.05
CA SER A 43 -19.29 14.91 14.23
C SER A 43 -20.61 15.44 14.81
N LYS A 44 -20.57 16.04 16.02
CA LYS A 44 -21.73 16.69 16.63
C LYS A 44 -22.32 17.83 15.78
N LYS A 45 -21.53 18.37 14.84
CA LYS A 45 -21.92 19.50 13.96
C LYS A 45 -22.23 19.07 12.53
N GLY A 46 -22.28 17.77 12.24
CA GLY A 46 -22.47 17.20 10.90
C GLY A 46 -21.22 16.50 10.37
N LEU A 47 -21.15 16.34 9.06
CA LEU A 47 -20.00 15.70 8.39
C LEU A 47 -18.78 16.63 8.38
N VAL A 48 -17.63 16.05 8.63
CA VAL A 48 -16.32 16.71 8.54
C VAL A 48 -15.40 15.88 7.66
N ASP A 49 -14.41 16.54 7.06
CA ASP A 49 -13.39 15.88 6.23
C ASP A 49 -12.62 14.87 7.07
N ARG A 50 -12.52 13.62 6.59
CA ARG A 50 -11.79 12.56 7.26
C ARG A 50 -10.28 12.77 7.18
N PHE A 51 -9.80 13.18 6.02
CA PHE A 51 -8.38 13.39 5.75
C PHE A 51 -8.07 14.89 5.82
N ARG A 52 -7.17 15.28 6.71
CA ARG A 52 -6.73 16.67 6.92
C ARG A 52 -5.23 16.72 7.07
N ASN A 53 -4.58 17.67 6.41
CA ASN A 53 -3.12 17.84 6.43
C ASN A 53 -2.36 16.54 6.17
N ARG A 54 -2.72 15.82 5.07
CA ARG A 54 -2.12 14.53 4.75
C ARG A 54 -1.68 14.45 3.30
N LEU A 55 -0.56 13.77 3.07
CA LEU A 55 -0.19 13.26 1.76
C LEU A 55 -1.12 12.08 1.44
N MET A 56 -1.79 12.15 0.28
CA MET A 56 -2.86 11.24 -0.09
C MET A 56 -2.41 10.21 -1.12
N PHE A 57 -2.69 8.95 -0.84
CA PHE A 57 -2.40 7.78 -1.68
C PHE A 57 -3.72 7.12 -2.10
N PRO A 58 -4.17 7.29 -3.36
CA PRO A 58 -5.39 6.66 -3.84
C PRO A 58 -5.23 5.15 -4.00
N PHE A 59 -6.23 4.38 -3.57
CA PHE A 59 -6.36 2.97 -3.92
C PHE A 59 -7.20 2.81 -5.17
N PHE A 60 -6.70 2.05 -6.12
CA PHE A 60 -7.40 1.73 -7.36
C PHE A 60 -7.92 0.28 -7.32
N ASN A 61 -9.15 0.08 -7.78
CA ASN A 61 -9.60 -1.26 -8.12
C ASN A 61 -8.98 -1.73 -9.45
N LEU A 62 -9.19 -3.00 -9.81
CA LEU A 62 -8.62 -3.57 -11.03
C LEU A 62 -9.13 -2.94 -12.35
N SER A 63 -10.18 -2.10 -12.28
CA SER A 63 -10.69 -1.31 -13.41
C SER A 63 -10.11 0.12 -13.46
N GLY A 64 -9.14 0.46 -12.60
CA GLY A 64 -8.52 1.78 -12.53
C GLY A 64 -9.39 2.88 -11.90
N LYS A 65 -10.47 2.52 -11.20
CA LYS A 65 -11.30 3.46 -10.45
C LYS A 65 -10.78 3.60 -9.02
N ILE A 66 -10.72 4.82 -8.50
CA ILE A 66 -10.38 5.09 -7.10
C ILE A 66 -11.53 4.60 -6.22
N VAL A 67 -11.19 3.80 -5.20
CA VAL A 67 -12.16 3.17 -4.28
C VAL A 67 -11.91 3.51 -2.82
N GLY A 68 -10.77 4.11 -2.49
CA GLY A 68 -10.40 4.54 -1.15
C GLY A 68 -9.07 5.27 -1.16
N PHE A 69 -8.63 5.68 0.01
CA PHE A 69 -7.39 6.42 0.19
C PHE A 69 -6.64 5.97 1.44
N SER A 70 -5.33 6.15 1.42
CA SER A 70 -4.50 6.26 2.61
C SER A 70 -3.94 7.67 2.69
N GLY A 71 -3.88 8.24 3.89
CA GLY A 71 -3.31 9.58 4.13
C GLY A 71 -2.20 9.51 5.15
N ARG A 72 -0.95 9.82 4.77
CA ARG A 72 0.19 9.99 5.69
C ARG A 72 0.16 11.41 6.23
N THR A 73 0.22 11.57 7.56
CA THR A 73 0.25 12.90 8.18
C THR A 73 1.45 13.73 7.71
N LEU A 74 1.24 15.03 7.55
CA LEU A 74 2.29 16.03 7.30
C LEU A 74 2.66 16.78 8.60
N SER A 75 1.99 16.46 9.74
CA SER A 75 2.28 17.03 11.05
C SER A 75 3.07 16.03 11.90
N GLU A 76 4.07 16.54 12.62
CA GLU A 76 4.83 15.75 13.59
C GLU A 76 4.03 15.48 14.87
N ASP A 77 3.00 16.30 15.16
CA ASP A 77 2.15 16.20 16.34
C ASP A 77 0.96 15.24 16.18
N ASP A 78 0.77 14.60 15.00
CA ASP A 78 -0.34 13.67 14.77
C ASP A 78 0.12 12.24 15.07
N ASP A 79 -0.40 11.66 16.14
CA ASP A 79 -0.12 10.27 16.56
C ASP A 79 -0.47 9.22 15.50
N VAL A 80 -1.37 9.56 14.57
CA VAL A 80 -1.82 8.66 13.51
C VAL A 80 -1.00 8.88 12.24
N LYS A 81 0.18 8.23 12.14
CA LYS A 81 1.07 8.34 10.97
C LYS A 81 0.35 8.05 9.66
N TYR A 82 -0.43 6.98 9.57
CA TYR A 82 -1.23 6.62 8.41
C TYR A 82 -2.70 6.44 8.77
N LEU A 83 -3.58 7.13 8.07
CA LEU A 83 -5.04 7.00 8.17
C LEU A 83 -5.58 6.42 6.87
N ASN A 84 -6.29 5.30 6.93
CA ASN A 84 -6.93 4.70 5.77
C ASN A 84 -8.42 5.04 5.71
N SER A 85 -9.01 5.01 4.50
CA SER A 85 -10.46 4.93 4.35
C SER A 85 -11.03 3.78 5.19
N PRO A 86 -12.21 3.90 5.78
CA PRO A 86 -12.89 2.79 6.43
C PRO A 86 -13.26 1.72 5.39
N GLU A 87 -13.62 0.53 5.86
CA GLU A 87 -14.26 -0.47 5.01
C GLU A 87 -15.54 0.09 4.41
N THR A 88 -15.70 -0.04 3.10
CA THR A 88 -16.91 0.36 2.38
C THR A 88 -17.32 -0.77 1.43
N PHE A 89 -18.48 -0.64 0.79
CA PHE A 89 -18.89 -1.56 -0.26
C PHE A 89 -17.86 -1.65 -1.42
N LEU A 90 -17.17 -0.53 -1.72
CA LEU A 90 -16.19 -0.44 -2.80
C LEU A 90 -14.76 -0.76 -2.34
N PHE A 91 -14.44 -0.55 -1.08
CA PHE A 91 -13.09 -0.66 -0.52
C PHE A 91 -13.03 -1.70 0.59
N GLN A 92 -12.46 -2.85 0.28
CA GLN A 92 -12.23 -3.94 1.22
C GLN A 92 -10.72 -4.17 1.35
N LYS A 93 -10.13 -3.64 2.42
CA LYS A 93 -8.66 -3.67 2.64
C LYS A 93 -8.06 -5.06 2.51
N SER A 94 -8.76 -6.07 3.01
CA SER A 94 -8.30 -7.46 2.97
C SER A 94 -8.27 -8.09 1.58
N LYS A 95 -8.74 -7.42 0.55
CA LYS A 95 -8.83 -7.91 -0.84
C LYS A 95 -8.14 -7.02 -1.86
N ILE A 96 -7.58 -5.89 -1.44
CA ILE A 96 -6.98 -4.92 -2.33
C ILE A 96 -5.51 -4.73 -2.02
N PHE A 97 -4.68 -4.63 -3.06
CA PHE A 97 -3.29 -4.23 -2.95
C PHE A 97 -3.12 -2.80 -3.44
N TYR A 98 -2.34 -2.00 -2.70
CA TYR A 98 -1.86 -0.74 -3.24
C TYR A 98 -0.93 -1.02 -4.43
N GLY A 99 -1.12 -0.28 -5.50
CA GLY A 99 -0.42 -0.54 -6.77
C GLY A 99 -0.96 -1.71 -7.59
N GLY A 100 -1.96 -2.45 -7.09
CA GLY A 100 -2.46 -3.65 -7.77
C GLY A 100 -2.93 -3.39 -9.20
N TYR A 101 -3.63 -2.29 -9.46
CA TYR A 101 -4.05 -1.91 -10.80
C TYR A 101 -2.87 -1.74 -11.76
N GLN A 102 -1.83 -1.03 -11.29
CA GLN A 102 -0.66 -0.69 -12.11
C GLN A 102 0.26 -1.88 -12.35
N THR A 103 0.43 -2.76 -11.35
CA THR A 103 1.53 -3.74 -11.36
C THR A 103 1.10 -5.20 -11.53
N LEU A 104 -0.14 -5.59 -11.20
CA LEU A 104 -0.59 -6.98 -11.37
C LEU A 104 -0.50 -7.51 -12.82
N PRO A 105 -0.66 -6.71 -13.90
CA PRO A 105 -0.36 -7.19 -15.25
C PRO A 105 1.10 -7.62 -15.43
N THR A 106 2.04 -6.88 -14.85
CA THR A 106 3.48 -7.21 -14.86
C THR A 106 3.78 -8.41 -13.96
N VAL A 107 3.19 -8.47 -12.77
CA VAL A 107 3.27 -9.63 -11.86
C VAL A 107 2.84 -10.91 -12.59
N ARG A 108 1.71 -10.86 -13.31
CA ARG A 108 1.21 -12.00 -14.09
C ARG A 108 2.18 -12.39 -15.20
N LYS A 109 2.68 -11.43 -15.97
CA LYS A 109 3.62 -11.67 -17.07
C LYS A 109 4.95 -12.28 -16.57
N GLN A 110 5.45 -11.82 -15.43
CA GLN A 110 6.69 -12.31 -14.85
C GLN A 110 6.51 -13.56 -13.99
N ASN A 111 5.27 -13.89 -13.63
CA ASN A 111 4.90 -14.90 -12.64
C ASN A 111 5.69 -14.74 -11.33
N PHE A 112 5.78 -13.50 -10.86
CA PHE A 112 6.58 -13.13 -9.69
C PHE A 112 6.11 -11.79 -9.12
N ALA A 113 5.86 -11.75 -7.80
CA ALA A 113 5.50 -10.53 -7.06
C ALA A 113 6.53 -10.20 -5.99
N ILE A 114 6.76 -8.91 -5.74
CA ILE A 114 7.48 -8.41 -4.57
C ILE A 114 6.44 -7.74 -3.68
N LEU A 115 6.22 -8.29 -2.48
CA LEU A 115 5.31 -7.74 -1.49
C LEU A 115 6.07 -6.88 -0.50
N VAL A 116 5.53 -5.70 -0.23
CA VAL A 116 6.00 -4.78 0.81
C VAL A 116 4.85 -4.37 1.71
N GLU A 117 5.13 -3.69 2.83
CA GLU A 117 4.11 -3.30 3.80
C GLU A 117 3.46 -1.97 3.43
N GLY A 118 4.24 -0.94 3.14
CA GLY A 118 3.81 0.44 2.98
C GLY A 118 3.67 0.94 1.55
N GLN A 119 2.95 2.05 1.39
CA GLN A 119 2.82 2.75 0.11
C GLN A 119 4.14 3.38 -0.34
N THR A 120 4.92 3.90 0.61
CA THR A 120 6.23 4.52 0.35
C THR A 120 7.21 3.48 -0.17
N ASP A 121 7.27 2.31 0.47
CA ASP A 121 8.11 1.19 0.03
C ASP A 121 7.78 0.74 -1.39
N TYR A 122 6.48 0.58 -1.65
CA TYR A 122 5.99 0.25 -2.97
C TYR A 122 6.42 1.27 -4.03
N LEU A 123 6.17 2.57 -3.78
CA LEU A 123 6.51 3.63 -4.73
C LEU A 123 8.03 3.72 -4.94
N ARG A 124 8.80 3.49 -3.89
CA ARG A 124 10.27 3.45 -3.98
C ARG A 124 10.76 2.30 -4.86
N LEU A 125 10.17 1.13 -4.73
CA LEU A 125 10.48 -0.01 -5.60
C LEU A 125 10.13 0.27 -7.07
N ILE A 126 8.97 0.86 -7.33
CA ILE A 126 8.57 1.26 -8.69
C ILE A 126 9.57 2.23 -9.29
N GLU A 127 9.95 3.27 -8.54
CA GLU A 127 10.92 4.30 -8.98
C GLU A 127 12.29 3.69 -9.30
N ASN A 128 12.68 2.65 -8.56
CA ASN A 128 13.93 1.92 -8.80
C ASN A 128 13.82 0.78 -9.84
N GLY A 129 12.68 0.68 -10.54
CA GLY A 129 12.50 -0.23 -11.67
C GLY A 129 12.17 -1.67 -11.28
N PHE A 130 11.40 -1.85 -10.20
CA PHE A 130 10.78 -3.11 -9.80
C PHE A 130 9.25 -3.07 -10.04
N PRO A 131 8.79 -3.17 -11.30
CA PRO A 131 7.40 -2.92 -11.68
C PRO A 131 6.43 -4.04 -11.29
N ASN A 132 6.89 -5.03 -10.55
CA ASN A 132 6.14 -6.17 -10.01
C ASN A 132 5.98 -6.10 -8.48
N ALA A 133 6.20 -4.91 -7.89
CA ALA A 133 5.91 -4.67 -6.48
C ALA A 133 4.40 -4.49 -6.25
N ILE A 134 3.92 -4.83 -5.04
CA ILE A 134 2.58 -4.56 -4.51
C ILE A 134 2.66 -4.37 -2.99
N ALA A 135 1.74 -3.60 -2.40
CA ALA A 135 1.71 -3.40 -0.95
C ALA A 135 0.34 -3.70 -0.30
N THR A 136 0.36 -4.11 0.97
CA THR A 136 -0.86 -4.29 1.78
C THR A 136 -1.36 -3.01 2.44
N SER A 137 -0.48 -2.04 2.62
CA SER A 137 -0.77 -0.64 3.01
C SER A 137 -1.53 -0.49 4.32
N GLY A 138 -0.84 -0.80 5.43
CA GLY A 138 -1.38 -0.61 6.78
C GLY A 138 -2.47 -1.61 7.17
N THR A 139 -2.49 -2.75 6.51
CA THR A 139 -3.34 -3.90 6.86
C THR A 139 -2.48 -5.16 6.87
N ALA A 140 -2.57 -5.94 7.93
CA ALA A 140 -1.89 -7.24 7.98
C ALA A 140 -2.29 -8.10 6.77
N PHE A 141 -1.30 -8.76 6.18
CA PHE A 141 -1.55 -9.70 5.09
C PHE A 141 -2.50 -10.80 5.55
N SER A 142 -3.50 -11.12 4.75
CA SER A 142 -4.58 -12.06 5.09
C SER A 142 -4.69 -13.17 4.04
N ASN A 143 -5.38 -14.28 4.39
CA ASN A 143 -5.69 -15.34 3.43
C ASN A 143 -6.47 -14.81 2.21
N LYS A 144 -7.29 -13.77 2.38
CA LYS A 144 -7.99 -13.13 1.24
C LYS A 144 -7.00 -12.46 0.28
N HIS A 145 -5.94 -11.83 0.79
CA HIS A 145 -4.85 -11.31 -0.04
C HIS A 145 -4.14 -12.44 -0.78
N ALA A 146 -3.84 -13.56 -0.12
CA ALA A 146 -3.21 -14.72 -0.74
C ALA A 146 -4.05 -15.30 -1.88
N ILE A 147 -5.37 -15.47 -1.66
CA ILE A 147 -6.33 -15.92 -2.69
C ILE A 147 -6.35 -14.95 -3.89
N VAL A 148 -6.32 -13.64 -3.66
CA VAL A 148 -6.27 -12.64 -4.73
C VAL A 148 -4.95 -12.76 -5.49
N LEU A 149 -3.81 -12.82 -4.79
CA LEU A 149 -2.48 -12.87 -5.41
C LEU A 149 -2.28 -14.15 -6.22
N LYS A 150 -2.76 -15.30 -5.73
CA LYS A 150 -2.70 -16.60 -6.42
C LYS A 150 -3.27 -16.56 -7.83
N LYS A 151 -4.26 -15.72 -8.09
CA LYS A 151 -4.84 -15.55 -9.44
C LYS A 151 -3.89 -14.86 -10.43
N HIS A 152 -2.80 -14.27 -9.93
CA HIS A 152 -1.86 -13.49 -10.73
C HIS A 152 -0.46 -14.07 -10.77
N THR A 153 -0.06 -14.86 -9.76
CA THR A 153 1.29 -15.44 -9.70
C THR A 153 1.34 -16.68 -8.82
N ASN A 154 2.34 -17.52 -9.08
CA ASN A 154 2.68 -18.67 -8.23
C ASN A 154 3.92 -18.42 -7.37
N ARG A 155 4.54 -17.23 -7.45
CA ARG A 155 5.77 -16.90 -6.71
C ARG A 155 5.71 -15.51 -6.14
N ALA A 156 6.17 -15.37 -4.89
CA ALA A 156 6.25 -14.11 -4.20
C ALA A 156 7.54 -13.99 -3.38
N ILE A 157 8.07 -12.78 -3.26
CA ILE A 157 9.09 -12.42 -2.28
C ILE A 157 8.47 -11.39 -1.35
N LEU A 158 8.65 -11.61 -0.05
CA LEU A 158 8.27 -10.69 1.01
C LEU A 158 9.49 -9.84 1.35
N ALA A 159 9.46 -8.56 0.98
CA ALA A 159 10.45 -7.54 1.31
C ALA A 159 9.84 -6.57 2.32
N TYR A 160 9.59 -7.09 3.53
CA TYR A 160 9.00 -6.36 4.65
C TYR A 160 10.10 -5.68 5.47
N ASP A 161 9.70 -4.86 6.42
CA ASP A 161 10.62 -4.19 7.33
C ASP A 161 11.52 -5.22 8.03
N SER A 162 12.80 -4.89 8.21
CA SER A 162 13.78 -5.82 8.76
C SER A 162 13.85 -5.80 10.29
N ASP A 163 12.90 -5.14 10.96
CA ASP A 163 12.71 -5.22 12.40
C ASP A 163 11.95 -6.50 12.82
N ASP A 164 11.88 -6.77 14.13
CA ASP A 164 11.20 -7.97 14.65
C ASP A 164 9.72 -8.04 14.27
N ALA A 165 9.04 -6.90 14.16
CA ALA A 165 7.62 -6.84 13.81
C ALA A 165 7.40 -7.19 12.33
N GLY A 166 8.19 -6.61 11.44
CA GLY A 166 8.17 -6.88 10.00
C GLY A 166 8.58 -8.31 9.67
N VAL A 167 9.62 -8.85 10.32
CA VAL A 167 10.02 -10.26 10.16
C VAL A 167 8.88 -11.20 10.57
N ASN A 168 8.24 -10.96 11.71
CA ASN A 168 7.10 -11.75 12.16
C ASN A 168 5.89 -11.60 11.21
N ALA A 169 5.67 -10.41 10.64
CA ALA A 169 4.63 -10.18 9.65
C ALA A 169 4.93 -10.94 8.35
N ALA A 170 6.19 -10.93 7.87
CA ALA A 170 6.63 -11.69 6.70
C ALA A 170 6.41 -13.20 6.88
N ILE A 171 6.77 -13.74 8.05
CA ILE A 171 6.55 -15.17 8.36
C ILE A 171 5.05 -15.49 8.31
N ARG A 172 4.19 -14.70 8.95
CA ARG A 172 2.73 -14.92 8.90
C ARG A 172 2.18 -14.84 7.48
N ALA A 173 2.61 -13.85 6.69
CA ALA A 173 2.21 -13.69 5.31
C ALA A 173 2.68 -14.87 4.44
N SER A 174 3.89 -15.38 4.67
CA SER A 174 4.43 -16.54 3.94
C SER A 174 3.58 -17.78 4.16
N TYR A 175 3.15 -18.06 5.39
CA TYR A 175 2.24 -19.18 5.65
C TYR A 175 0.91 -19.07 4.89
N ALA A 176 0.30 -17.88 4.90
CA ALA A 176 -0.94 -17.65 4.15
C ALA A 176 -0.76 -17.87 2.64
N LEU A 177 0.36 -17.44 2.08
CA LEU A 177 0.70 -17.64 0.67
C LEU A 177 0.98 -19.10 0.33
N LEU A 178 1.74 -19.80 1.17
CA LEU A 178 2.05 -21.23 0.98
C LEU A 178 0.79 -22.09 1.04
N GLN A 179 -0.16 -21.77 1.93
CA GLN A 179 -1.47 -22.46 2.00
C GLN A 179 -2.26 -22.36 0.70
N GLU A 180 -2.13 -21.25 -0.04
CA GLU A 180 -2.74 -21.05 -1.35
C GLU A 180 -1.85 -21.57 -2.51
N GLY A 181 -0.72 -22.23 -2.21
CA GLY A 181 0.20 -22.78 -3.21
C GLY A 181 1.00 -21.71 -3.96
N VAL A 182 1.32 -20.59 -3.32
CA VAL A 182 2.25 -19.59 -3.81
C VAL A 182 3.63 -19.85 -3.20
N GLU A 183 4.61 -20.21 -4.02
CA GLU A 183 6.01 -20.33 -3.59
C GLU A 183 6.47 -18.99 -3.04
N THR A 184 6.98 -18.98 -1.81
CA THR A 184 7.29 -17.75 -1.11
C THR A 184 8.71 -17.75 -0.58
N ARG A 185 9.37 -16.60 -0.66
CA ARG A 185 10.67 -16.34 -0.05
C ARG A 185 10.64 -15.06 0.75
N ILE A 186 11.48 -14.96 1.77
CA ILE A 186 11.64 -13.75 2.59
C ILE A 186 12.98 -13.11 2.25
N LEU A 187 12.95 -11.82 1.96
CA LEU A 187 14.12 -10.99 1.69
C LEU A 187 14.39 -10.11 2.90
N PHE A 188 15.59 -10.21 3.47
CA PHE A 188 16.04 -9.34 4.55
C PHE A 188 16.89 -8.21 4.01
N LEU A 189 16.55 -6.97 4.38
CA LEU A 189 17.30 -5.78 3.98
C LEU A 189 18.47 -5.48 4.92
N GLY A 190 18.45 -6.02 6.15
CA GLY A 190 19.44 -5.73 7.19
C GLY A 190 19.27 -4.34 7.79
N ASN A 191 20.06 -4.02 8.81
CA ASN A 191 20.13 -2.70 9.47
C ASN A 191 18.78 -2.12 9.92
N ASN A 192 17.77 -2.96 10.17
CA ASN A 192 16.38 -2.55 10.45
C ASN A 192 15.74 -1.67 9.36
N TYR A 193 16.25 -1.73 8.14
CA TYR A 193 15.69 -0.98 7.02
C TYR A 193 14.29 -1.48 6.65
N ASP A 194 13.42 -0.53 6.35
CA ASP A 194 12.33 -0.74 5.41
C ASP A 194 12.83 -0.56 3.96
N PRO A 195 12.07 -0.94 2.93
CA PRO A 195 12.48 -0.74 1.54
C PRO A 195 12.70 0.72 1.16
N ASP A 196 11.96 1.68 1.71
CA ASP A 196 12.12 3.10 1.41
C ASP A 196 13.48 3.61 1.94
N ASP A 197 13.80 3.31 3.20
CA ASP A 197 15.09 3.67 3.84
C ASP A 197 16.25 3.00 3.11
N PHE A 198 16.13 1.71 2.80
CA PHE A 198 17.15 0.96 2.08
C PHE A 198 17.54 1.62 0.75
N PHE A 199 16.57 2.04 -0.04
CA PHE A 199 16.86 2.69 -1.32
C PHE A 199 17.32 4.13 -1.19
N GLN A 200 17.13 4.78 -0.05
CA GLN A 200 17.62 6.14 0.22
C GLN A 200 19.05 6.14 0.76
N GLU A 201 19.39 5.20 1.61
CA GLU A 201 20.65 5.21 2.36
C GLU A 201 21.72 4.30 1.75
N GLU A 202 21.33 3.17 1.11
CA GLU A 202 22.27 2.19 0.62
C GLU A 202 22.84 2.59 -0.74
N LYS A 203 24.18 2.63 -0.83
CA LYS A 203 24.91 2.87 -2.07
C LYS A 203 24.75 1.67 -2.99
N ASP A 204 24.46 1.91 -4.29
CA ASP A 204 24.17 0.85 -5.26
C ASP A 204 22.97 -0.03 -4.90
N SER A 205 22.03 0.51 -4.12
CA SER A 205 20.84 -0.15 -3.59
C SER A 205 20.10 -1.03 -4.60
N LYS A 206 19.96 -0.56 -5.85
CA LYS A 206 19.29 -1.35 -6.91
C LYS A 206 20.02 -2.65 -7.27
N ALA A 207 21.36 -2.63 -7.32
CA ALA A 207 22.16 -3.82 -7.61
C ALA A 207 22.11 -4.79 -6.43
N ILE A 208 22.28 -4.27 -5.23
CA ILE A 208 22.22 -5.05 -3.98
C ILE A 208 20.84 -5.67 -3.79
N PHE A 209 19.76 -4.92 -4.02
CA PHE A 209 18.40 -5.46 -3.91
C PHE A 209 18.14 -6.61 -4.89
N LYS A 210 18.62 -6.48 -6.14
CA LYS A 210 18.55 -7.58 -7.13
C LYS A 210 19.32 -8.82 -6.68
N GLU A 211 20.46 -8.64 -6.06
CA GLU A 211 21.25 -9.76 -5.52
C GLU A 211 20.53 -10.42 -4.33
N ARG A 212 19.97 -9.63 -3.42
CA ARG A 212 19.18 -10.12 -2.29
C ARG A 212 17.93 -10.88 -2.73
N ILE A 213 17.27 -10.46 -3.80
CA ILE A 213 16.17 -11.23 -4.41
C ILE A 213 16.61 -12.65 -4.79
N LYS A 214 17.81 -12.81 -5.38
CA LYS A 214 18.34 -14.13 -5.77
C LYS A 214 18.65 -15.01 -4.55
N ASN A 215 19.08 -14.39 -3.45
CA ASN A 215 19.50 -15.04 -2.21
C ASN A 215 18.40 -15.08 -1.14
N ALA A 216 17.17 -14.69 -1.49
CA ALA A 216 16.07 -14.67 -0.54
C ALA A 216 15.78 -16.05 0.05
N LEU A 217 15.55 -16.10 1.36
CA LEU A 217 15.44 -17.33 2.13
C LEU A 217 14.07 -17.99 2.00
N HIS A 218 14.06 -19.32 2.00
CA HIS A 218 12.83 -20.08 2.16
C HIS A 218 12.29 -19.87 3.57
N PRO A 219 10.96 -19.69 3.77
CA PRO A 219 10.39 -19.43 5.11
C PRO A 219 10.34 -20.66 6.02
N ILE A 220 10.69 -21.85 5.51
CA ILE A 220 10.71 -23.16 6.19
C ILE A 220 12.06 -23.82 5.96
#